data_369522259bf0d4cf92734ff386ad35bb
#
_entry.id   369522259bf0d4cf92734ff386ad35bb
#
_cell.length_a   1.000
_cell.length_b   1.000
_cell.length_c   1.000
_cell.angle_alpha   90.00
_cell.angle_beta   90.00
_cell.angle_gamma   90.00
#
_symmetry.space_group_name_H-M   'P 1'
#
loop_
_entity.id
_entity.type
_entity.pdbx_description
1 polymer ?
#
loop_
_entity_poly.entity_id
_entity_poly.type
_entity_poly.pdbx_seq_one_letter_code
_entity_poly.pdbx_strand_id
1 'polypeptide(L)'
;MDVTNPSKQKGTVMETAVVNYLRRAFSDTEHTIRRGALHGRQDEGDIHGLTHRGERIVVEVKNRRRLELSDWLEQAERERGNADAAYGVVVFHRNGIGLSRMGEQGVLMTLDTFTRLIGGEPHE
;
A
#
# COMPACT_ATOMS: atom_id res chain seq x y z
N MET A 1 -16.90 25.65 7.63
CA MET A 1 -15.85 25.05 8.46
C MET A 1 -15.83 23.56 8.20
N ASP A 2 -14.72 23.06 7.68
CA ASP A 2 -14.62 21.65 7.39
C ASP A 2 -14.52 20.84 8.67
N VAL A 3 -15.49 19.96 8.87
CA VAL A 3 -15.37 18.97 9.92
C VAL A 3 -14.41 17.91 9.41
N THR A 4 -13.19 17.94 9.91
CA THR A 4 -12.20 16.97 9.50
C THR A 4 -12.59 15.58 9.99
N ASN A 5 -12.72 14.66 9.06
CA ASN A 5 -12.99 13.27 9.38
C ASN A 5 -11.73 12.64 10.02
N PRO A 6 -11.76 12.28 11.32
CA PRO A 6 -10.58 11.72 11.98
C PRO A 6 -10.03 10.45 11.32
N SER A 7 -10.92 9.60 10.79
CA SER A 7 -10.50 8.39 10.09
C SER A 7 -9.75 8.70 8.79
N LYS A 8 -10.21 9.71 8.05
CA LYS A 8 -9.57 10.16 6.82
C LYS A 8 -8.21 10.79 7.12
N GLN A 9 -8.12 11.63 8.16
CA GLN A 9 -6.84 12.20 8.59
C GLN A 9 -5.84 11.14 9.00
N LYS A 10 -6.29 10.16 9.76
CA LYS A 10 -5.47 9.04 10.23
C LYS A 10 -4.89 8.27 9.05
N GLY A 11 -5.72 8.02 8.02
CA GLY A 11 -5.27 7.38 6.79
C GLY A 11 -4.25 8.21 6.05
N THR A 12 -4.49 9.51 5.89
CA THR A 12 -3.58 10.43 5.20
C THR A 12 -2.23 10.53 5.90
N VAL A 13 -2.23 10.62 7.23
CA VAL A 13 -1.00 10.67 8.03
C VAL A 13 -0.17 9.41 7.81
N MET A 14 -0.81 8.26 7.84
CA MET A 14 -0.11 7.00 7.62
C MET A 14 0.42 6.87 6.19
N GLU A 15 -0.38 7.23 5.18
CA GLU A 15 0.08 7.21 3.78
C GLU A 15 1.33 8.06 3.60
N THR A 16 1.34 9.25 4.18
CA THR A 16 2.49 10.15 4.13
C THR A 16 3.71 9.53 4.82
N ALA A 17 3.51 8.90 5.97
CA ALA A 17 4.60 8.23 6.70
C ALA A 17 5.18 7.06 5.90
N VAL A 18 4.33 6.27 5.25
CA VAL A 18 4.76 5.16 4.38
C VAL A 18 5.57 5.69 3.19
N VAL A 19 5.07 6.72 2.52
CA VAL A 19 5.76 7.34 1.38
C VAL A 19 7.14 7.84 1.81
N ASN A 20 7.23 8.56 2.92
CA ASN A 20 8.50 9.10 3.40
C ASN A 20 9.49 7.99 3.76
N TYR A 21 9.01 6.91 4.38
CA TYR A 21 9.85 5.75 4.69
C TYR A 21 10.41 5.13 3.41
N LEU A 22 9.54 4.89 2.43
CA LEU A 22 9.94 4.26 1.16
C LEU A 22 10.89 5.14 0.36
N ARG A 23 10.64 6.45 0.31
CA ARG A 23 11.55 7.38 -0.37
C ARG A 23 12.96 7.31 0.22
N ARG A 24 13.08 7.27 1.54
CA ARG A 24 14.38 7.14 2.19
C ARG A 24 15.01 5.78 1.91
N ALA A 25 14.21 4.72 1.97
CA ALA A 25 14.70 3.36 1.75
C ALA A 25 15.27 3.16 0.35
N PHE A 26 14.67 3.84 -0.64
CA PHE A 26 15.09 3.71 -2.04
C PHE A 26 15.89 4.91 -2.54
N SER A 27 16.25 5.84 -1.67
CA SER A 27 16.95 7.08 -2.04
C SER A 27 16.22 7.82 -3.17
N ASP A 28 14.90 7.88 -3.07
CA ASP A 28 14.03 8.48 -4.08
C ASP A 28 13.97 10.00 -3.92
N THR A 29 14.97 10.70 -4.44
CA THR A 29 15.07 12.16 -4.37
C THR A 29 14.14 12.87 -5.35
N GLU A 30 13.70 12.18 -6.40
CA GLU A 30 12.82 12.76 -7.42
C GLU A 30 11.34 12.62 -7.08
N HIS A 31 11.04 12.01 -5.94
CA HIS A 31 9.66 11.80 -5.48
C HIS A 31 8.82 11.01 -6.48
N THR A 32 9.43 10.00 -7.08
CA THR A 32 8.73 9.03 -7.95
C THR A 32 7.69 8.26 -7.14
N ILE A 33 8.06 7.88 -5.90
CA ILE A 33 7.14 7.25 -4.95
C ILE A 33 6.27 8.36 -4.36
N ARG A 34 4.95 8.23 -4.49
CA ARG A 34 4.02 9.29 -4.12
C ARG A 34 2.66 8.73 -3.75
N ARG A 35 1.90 9.52 -3.03
CA ARG A 35 0.49 9.20 -2.79
C ARG A 35 -0.26 9.29 -4.11
N GLY A 36 -1.14 8.32 -4.34
CA GLY A 36 -2.00 8.31 -5.51
C GLY A 36 -3.13 9.31 -5.35
N ALA A 37 -3.44 10.04 -6.43
CA ALA A 37 -4.65 10.83 -6.48
C ALA A 37 -5.79 9.96 -7.02
N LEU A 38 -6.99 10.11 -6.45
CA LEU A 38 -8.18 9.49 -6.99
C LEU A 38 -8.56 10.22 -8.27
N HIS A 39 -8.20 9.63 -9.39
CA HIS A 39 -8.61 10.11 -10.71
C HIS A 39 -9.50 9.07 -11.35
N GLY A 40 -10.75 9.47 -11.66
CA GLY A 40 -11.69 8.61 -12.32
C GLY A 40 -12.34 7.60 -11.39
N ARG A 41 -12.83 6.51 -11.96
CA ARG A 41 -13.70 5.54 -11.28
C ARG A 41 -12.96 4.33 -10.73
N GLN A 42 -11.70 4.13 -11.13
CA GLN A 42 -10.95 2.95 -10.73
C GLN A 42 -9.92 3.32 -9.69
N ASP A 43 -9.98 2.62 -8.57
CA ASP A 43 -8.98 2.74 -7.52
C ASP A 43 -7.77 1.88 -7.89
N GLU A 44 -6.61 2.51 -7.95
CA GLU A 44 -5.34 1.87 -8.26
C GLU A 44 -4.38 1.89 -7.08
N GLY A 45 -4.92 2.05 -5.87
CA GLY A 45 -4.14 2.03 -4.64
C GLY A 45 -3.78 3.41 -4.11
N ASP A 46 -3.24 3.43 -2.90
CA ASP A 46 -2.93 4.66 -2.17
C ASP A 46 -1.54 5.21 -2.49
N ILE A 47 -0.60 4.35 -2.86
CA ILE A 47 0.79 4.74 -3.13
C ILE A 47 1.19 4.22 -4.50
N HIS A 48 1.81 5.10 -5.27
CA HIS A 48 2.26 4.84 -6.64
C HIS A 48 3.77 5.02 -6.75
N GLY A 49 4.32 4.50 -7.85
CA GLY A 49 5.73 4.69 -8.18
C GLY A 49 6.65 3.58 -7.71
N LEU A 50 6.11 2.48 -7.21
CA LEU A 50 6.89 1.32 -6.82
C LEU A 50 6.86 0.26 -7.91
N THR A 51 8.03 -0.27 -8.23
CA THR A 51 8.16 -1.37 -9.21
C THR A 51 9.12 -2.43 -8.69
N HIS A 52 8.97 -3.63 -9.19
CA HIS A 52 9.91 -4.73 -8.96
C HIS A 52 10.15 -5.43 -10.29
N ARG A 53 11.39 -5.42 -10.74
CA ARG A 53 11.79 -5.98 -12.05
C ARG A 53 10.96 -5.39 -13.21
N GLY A 54 10.69 -4.09 -13.14
CA GLY A 54 9.89 -3.39 -14.14
C GLY A 54 8.39 -3.58 -13.99
N GLU A 55 7.93 -4.40 -13.06
CA GLU A 55 6.52 -4.65 -12.84
C GLU A 55 5.98 -3.77 -11.71
N ARG A 56 4.78 -3.25 -11.91
CA ARG A 56 4.16 -2.31 -10.98
C ARG A 56 3.69 -3.00 -9.70
N ILE A 57 3.91 -2.32 -8.58
CA ILE A 57 3.40 -2.72 -7.27
C ILE A 57 2.31 -1.73 -6.85
N VAL A 58 1.12 -2.23 -6.59
CA VAL A 58 0.03 -1.45 -6.00
C VAL A 58 0.13 -1.56 -4.48
N VAL A 59 0.05 -0.44 -3.78
CA VAL A 59 0.09 -0.41 -2.33
C VAL A 59 -1.18 0.25 -1.79
N GLU A 60 -1.91 -0.50 -0.99
CA GLU A 60 -3.03 -0.01 -0.20
C GLU A 60 -2.55 0.21 1.22
N VAL A 61 -2.96 1.30 1.85
CA VAL A 61 -2.55 1.63 3.22
C VAL A 61 -3.76 1.55 4.14
N LYS A 62 -3.63 0.84 5.25
CA LYS A 62 -4.70 0.67 6.24
C LYS A 62 -4.23 1.08 7.62
N ASN A 63 -4.92 2.05 8.20
CA ASN A 63 -4.69 2.47 9.57
C ASN A 63 -5.99 2.28 10.35
N ARG A 64 -6.27 1.05 10.72
CA ARG A 64 -7.49 0.64 11.41
C ARG A 64 -7.13 -0.13 12.67
N ARG A 65 -7.90 0.11 13.73
CA ARG A 65 -7.75 -0.66 14.97
C ARG A 65 -8.19 -2.12 14.76
N ARG A 66 -9.28 -2.31 14.04
CA ARG A 66 -9.80 -3.64 13.73
C ARG A 66 -9.17 -4.16 12.44
N LEU A 67 -8.63 -5.35 12.51
CA LEU A 67 -8.00 -6.00 11.36
C LEU A 67 -9.07 -6.75 10.55
N GLU A 68 -9.17 -6.43 9.27
CA GLU A 68 -10.10 -7.07 8.34
C GLU A 68 -9.28 -7.62 7.17
N LEU A 69 -8.43 -8.61 7.47
CA LEU A 69 -7.37 -9.05 6.57
C LEU A 69 -7.89 -9.56 5.23
N SER A 70 -8.96 -10.36 5.26
CA SER A 70 -9.53 -10.91 4.03
C SER A 70 -10.08 -9.82 3.12
N ASP A 71 -10.82 -8.87 3.69
CA ASP A 71 -11.37 -7.75 2.93
C ASP A 71 -10.27 -6.88 2.35
N TRP A 72 -9.20 -6.65 3.12
CA TRP A 72 -8.06 -5.86 2.65
C TRP A 72 -7.33 -6.54 1.50
N LEU A 73 -7.18 -7.86 1.56
CA LEU A 73 -6.57 -8.64 0.47
C LEU A 73 -7.42 -8.56 -0.79
N GLU A 74 -8.73 -8.68 -0.67
CA GLU A 74 -9.64 -8.58 -1.82
C GLU A 74 -9.57 -7.20 -2.46
N GLN A 75 -9.50 -6.15 -1.63
CA GLN A 75 -9.37 -4.78 -2.13
C GLN A 75 -8.05 -4.59 -2.88
N ALA A 76 -6.94 -5.05 -2.30
CA ALA A 76 -5.63 -4.93 -2.93
C ALA A 76 -5.58 -5.67 -4.27
N GLU A 77 -6.19 -6.86 -4.36
CA GLU A 77 -6.23 -7.62 -5.60
C GLU A 77 -7.11 -6.95 -6.66
N ARG A 78 -8.21 -6.33 -6.26
CA ARG A 78 -9.05 -5.56 -7.17
C ARG A 78 -8.29 -4.34 -7.73
N GLU A 79 -7.59 -3.62 -6.86
CA GLU A 79 -6.79 -2.46 -7.26
C GLU A 79 -5.63 -2.86 -8.15
N ARG A 80 -5.00 -4.00 -7.86
CA ARG A 80 -3.96 -4.58 -8.71
C ARG A 80 -4.49 -4.82 -10.13
N GLY A 81 -5.67 -5.41 -10.24
CA GLY A 81 -6.32 -5.63 -11.53
C GLY A 81 -6.63 -4.33 -12.26
N ASN A 82 -7.14 -3.32 -11.54
CA ASN A 82 -7.46 -2.01 -12.11
C ASN A 82 -6.20 -1.32 -12.66
N ALA A 83 -5.07 -1.51 -12.00
CA ALA A 83 -3.80 -0.89 -12.36
C ALA A 83 -3.00 -1.70 -13.37
N ASP A 84 -3.47 -2.90 -13.73
CA ASP A 84 -2.71 -3.87 -14.52
C ASP A 84 -1.31 -4.10 -13.93
N ALA A 85 -1.27 -4.28 -12.61
CA ALA A 85 -0.04 -4.45 -11.85
C ALA A 85 0.24 -5.91 -11.57
N ALA A 86 1.51 -6.26 -11.38
CA ALA A 86 1.91 -7.62 -11.05
C ALA A 86 1.71 -7.95 -9.57
N TYR A 87 1.82 -6.95 -8.70
CA TYR A 87 1.83 -7.15 -7.26
C TYR A 87 0.85 -6.20 -6.58
N GLY A 88 0.07 -6.73 -5.63
CA GLY A 88 -0.79 -5.93 -4.76
C GLY A 88 -0.48 -6.23 -3.31
N VAL A 89 -0.16 -5.21 -2.52
CA VAL A 89 0.17 -5.37 -1.11
C VAL A 89 -0.61 -4.37 -0.26
N VAL A 90 -0.81 -4.72 1.00
CA VAL A 90 -1.43 -3.84 1.99
C VAL A 90 -0.38 -3.54 3.06
N VAL A 91 -0.09 -2.26 3.28
CA VAL A 91 0.72 -1.82 4.42
C VAL A 91 -0.26 -1.42 5.51
N PHE A 92 -0.18 -2.05 6.67
CA PHE A 92 -1.14 -1.78 7.73
C PHE A 92 -0.45 -1.45 9.05
N HIS A 93 -1.13 -0.60 9.82
CA HIS A 93 -0.67 -0.18 11.13
C HIS A 93 -0.84 -1.31 12.13
N ARG A 94 0.23 -1.66 12.83
CA ARG A 94 0.18 -2.62 13.94
C ARG A 94 -0.20 -1.88 15.21
N ASN A 95 -1.25 -2.34 15.88
CA ASN A 95 -1.70 -1.73 17.13
C ASN A 95 -0.56 -1.75 18.16
N GLY A 96 -0.32 -0.61 18.80
CA GLY A 96 0.73 -0.46 19.77
C GLY A 96 2.10 -0.09 19.19
N ILE A 97 2.25 -0.09 17.87
CA ILE A 97 3.50 0.31 17.21
C ILE A 97 3.29 1.68 16.55
N GLY A 98 3.96 2.70 17.06
CA GLY A 98 3.83 4.07 16.54
C GLY A 98 4.37 4.21 15.12
N LEU A 99 3.90 5.24 14.41
CA LEU A 99 4.30 5.48 13.02
C LEU A 99 5.78 5.86 12.88
N SER A 100 6.43 6.31 13.95
CA SER A 100 7.88 6.55 13.95
C SER A 100 8.67 5.25 13.76
N ARG A 101 8.02 4.11 14.03
CA ARG A 101 8.59 2.77 13.82
C ARG A 101 7.99 2.17 12.55
N MET A 102 8.00 2.93 11.46
CA MET A 102 7.33 2.56 10.21
C MET A 102 7.84 1.22 9.66
N GLY A 103 9.12 0.94 9.76
CA GLY A 103 9.69 -0.32 9.29
C GLY A 103 9.17 -1.55 10.02
N GLU A 104 8.50 -1.36 11.17
CA GLU A 104 7.92 -2.45 11.95
C GLU A 104 6.42 -2.63 11.72
N GLN A 105 5.83 -1.83 10.87
CA GLN A 105 4.43 -2.02 10.47
C GLN A 105 4.31 -3.26 9.59
N GLY A 106 3.09 -3.73 9.39
CA GLY A 106 2.87 -4.99 8.68
C GLY A 106 2.68 -4.80 7.18
N VAL A 107 3.05 -5.82 6.41
CA VAL A 107 2.72 -5.93 5.00
C VAL A 107 1.93 -7.21 4.79
N LEU A 108 0.82 -7.13 4.09
CA LEU A 108 -0.07 -8.24 3.81
C LEU A 108 -0.21 -8.43 2.31
N MET A 109 -0.13 -9.64 1.84
CA MET A 109 -0.30 -9.98 0.43
C MET A 109 -0.82 -11.41 0.28
N THR A 110 -1.38 -11.72 -0.89
CA THR A 110 -1.77 -13.11 -1.17
C THR A 110 -0.53 -13.98 -1.37
N LEU A 111 -0.68 -15.27 -1.19
CA LEU A 111 0.41 -16.22 -1.47
C LEU A 111 0.84 -16.14 -2.93
N ASP A 112 -0.10 -15.93 -3.85
CA ASP A 112 0.21 -15.75 -5.27
C ASP A 112 1.14 -14.55 -5.48
N THR A 113 0.82 -13.42 -4.87
CA THR A 113 1.67 -12.21 -4.96
C THR A 113 3.05 -12.47 -4.37
N PHE A 114 3.11 -13.10 -3.20
CA PHE A 114 4.38 -13.45 -2.57
C PHE A 114 5.21 -14.39 -3.47
N THR A 115 4.56 -15.40 -4.06
CA THR A 115 5.21 -16.33 -4.97
C THR A 115 5.86 -15.61 -6.14
N ARG A 116 5.13 -14.67 -6.78
CA ARG A 116 5.68 -13.88 -7.89
C ARG A 116 6.85 -13.01 -7.44
N LEU A 117 6.75 -12.41 -6.25
CA LEU A 117 7.83 -11.54 -5.73
C LEU A 117 9.14 -12.30 -5.58
N ILE A 118 9.11 -13.54 -5.16
CA ILE A 118 10.31 -14.35 -4.97
C ILE A 118 10.70 -15.16 -6.21
N GLY A 119 10.06 -14.91 -7.35
CA GLY A 119 10.47 -15.44 -8.65
C GLY A 119 9.77 -16.70 -9.09
N GLY A 120 8.73 -17.13 -8.38
CA GLY A 120 7.93 -18.28 -8.77
C GLY A 120 6.77 -17.91 -9.69
N GLU A 121 6.11 -18.92 -10.24
CA GLU A 121 4.89 -18.76 -11.02
C GLU A 121 3.75 -19.46 -10.27
N PRO A 122 2.70 -18.69 -9.90
CA PRO A 122 1.57 -19.31 -9.21
C PRO A 122 0.86 -20.34 -10.08
N HIS A 123 0.43 -21.43 -9.47
CA HIS A 123 -0.37 -22.47 -10.10
C HIS A 123 -1.73 -22.54 -9.44
N GLU A 124 -2.75 -22.81 -10.22
CA GLU A 124 -4.08 -23.10 -9.71
C GLU A 124 -4.18 -24.56 -9.31
#